data_7cb6a35be4c2b6f841f0f0c544681410
#
_entry.id   7cb6a35be4c2b6f841f0f0c544681410
#
_cell.length_a   1.000
_cell.length_b   1.000
_cell.length_c   1.000
_cell.angle_alpha   90.00
_cell.angle_beta   90.00
_cell.angle_gamma   90.00
#
_symmetry.space_group_name_H-M   'P 1'
#
loop_
_entity.id
_entity.type
_entity.pdbx_description
1 polymer ?
#
loop_
_entity_poly.entity_id
_entity_poly.type
_entity_poly.pdbx_seq_one_letter_code
_entity_poly.pdbx_strand_id
1 'polypeptide(L)'
;MRFKRTSLLLCALLCCLSVFAANPTFPKLSGRVVDNAKLLSAGTEQTLNRQLATQEQRTGNQLVVVTLPDLQGYDIADYGYQLGRHWGIGQKDKNNGALLIIAKQEKKMRI
;
A
#
# COMPACT_ATOMS: atom_id res chain seq x y z
N MET A 1 -8.15 -38.74 -30.69
CA MET A 1 -7.16 -38.84 -29.59
C MET A 1 -6.25 -37.63 -29.50
N ARG A 2 -5.71 -37.14 -30.59
CA ARG A 2 -4.81 -35.97 -30.58
C ARG A 2 -5.48 -34.69 -30.08
N PHE A 3 -6.77 -34.52 -30.37
CA PHE A 3 -7.51 -33.32 -29.95
C PHE A 3 -7.73 -33.22 -28.46
N LYS A 4 -7.89 -34.35 -27.76
CA LYS A 4 -8.08 -34.36 -26.32
C LYS A 4 -6.83 -33.88 -25.56
N ARG A 5 -5.65 -34.19 -26.05
CA ARG A 5 -4.37 -33.77 -25.45
C ARG A 5 -4.16 -32.27 -25.60
N THR A 6 -4.51 -31.74 -26.77
CA THR A 6 -4.38 -30.30 -27.02
C THR A 6 -5.32 -29.49 -26.13
N SER A 7 -6.55 -29.98 -25.96
CA SER A 7 -7.54 -29.33 -25.08
C SER A 7 -7.09 -29.33 -23.61
N LEU A 8 -6.50 -30.43 -23.16
CA LEU A 8 -5.98 -30.52 -21.80
C LEU A 8 -4.83 -29.55 -21.54
N LEU A 9 -3.93 -29.40 -22.52
CA LEU A 9 -2.84 -28.43 -22.42
C LEU A 9 -3.34 -26.99 -22.36
N LEU A 10 -4.36 -26.67 -23.13
CA LEU A 10 -4.96 -25.35 -23.13
C LEU A 10 -5.63 -25.03 -21.80
N CYS A 11 -6.34 -25.97 -21.19
CA CYS A 11 -6.94 -25.82 -19.89
C CYS A 11 -5.89 -25.62 -18.78
N ALA A 12 -4.78 -26.34 -18.86
CA ALA A 12 -3.68 -26.19 -17.91
C ALA A 12 -3.06 -24.79 -17.97
N LEU A 13 -2.90 -24.24 -19.15
CA LEU A 13 -2.40 -22.88 -19.36
C LEU A 13 -3.36 -21.84 -18.77
N LEU A 14 -4.65 -22.00 -18.98
CA LEU A 14 -5.67 -21.10 -18.42
C LEU A 14 -5.68 -21.14 -16.89
N CYS A 15 -5.54 -22.33 -16.29
CA CYS A 15 -5.45 -22.48 -14.84
C CYS A 15 -4.20 -21.82 -14.28
N CYS A 16 -3.06 -21.90 -14.97
CA CYS A 16 -1.83 -21.22 -14.54
C CYS A 16 -1.98 -19.71 -14.57
N LEU A 17 -2.66 -19.16 -15.57
CA LEU A 17 -2.89 -17.71 -15.67
C LEU A 17 -3.75 -17.17 -14.52
N SER A 18 -4.72 -17.94 -14.03
CA SER A 18 -5.57 -17.51 -12.93
C SER A 18 -4.85 -17.44 -11.59
N VAL A 19 -3.70 -18.13 -11.44
CA VAL A 19 -2.90 -18.10 -10.23
C VAL A 19 -2.13 -16.80 -10.08
N PHE A 20 -1.98 -16.02 -11.15
CA PHE A 20 -1.23 -14.76 -11.13
C PHE A 20 -2.06 -13.54 -10.72
N ALA A 21 -3.31 -13.71 -10.27
CA ALA A 21 -4.05 -12.66 -9.60
C ALA A 21 -3.40 -12.40 -8.25
N ALA A 22 -2.28 -11.70 -8.27
CA ALA A 22 -1.43 -11.53 -7.11
C ALA A 22 -1.92 -10.42 -6.19
N ASN A 23 -1.56 -10.51 -4.92
CA ASN A 23 -1.72 -9.43 -3.97
C ASN A 23 -0.89 -8.21 -4.41
N PRO A 24 -1.27 -7.00 -4.02
CA PRO A 24 -0.46 -5.82 -4.32
C PRO A 24 0.89 -5.90 -3.60
N THR A 25 1.89 -5.24 -4.17
CA THR A 25 3.16 -5.04 -3.50
C THR A 25 3.11 -3.79 -2.65
N PHE A 26 3.74 -3.84 -1.47
CA PHE A 26 3.73 -2.72 -0.54
C PHE A 26 5.14 -2.18 -0.34
N PRO A 27 5.30 -0.83 -0.25
CA PRO A 27 6.59 -0.27 0.11
C PRO A 27 6.93 -0.62 1.56
N LYS A 28 8.22 -0.56 1.89
CA LYS A 28 8.68 -0.80 3.25
C LYS A 28 8.32 0.40 4.13
N LEU A 29 7.85 0.13 5.34
CA LEU A 29 7.60 1.17 6.33
C LEU A 29 8.94 1.65 6.90
N SER A 30 9.49 2.70 6.31
CA SER A 30 10.80 3.24 6.66
C SER A 30 10.74 4.37 7.68
N GLY A 31 9.55 4.87 7.98
CA GLY A 31 9.33 5.98 8.88
C GLY A 31 7.86 6.38 8.85
N ARG A 32 7.54 7.51 9.44
CA ARG A 32 6.16 8.04 9.43
C ARG A 32 5.78 8.71 8.12
N VAL A 33 6.77 8.96 7.27
CA VAL A 33 6.57 9.43 5.90
C VAL A 33 7.28 8.46 4.97
N VAL A 34 6.54 7.82 4.08
CA VAL A 34 7.07 6.91 3.06
C VAL A 34 6.78 7.52 1.70
N ASP A 35 7.73 8.27 1.17
CA ASP A 35 7.57 9.01 -0.09
C ASP A 35 7.98 8.12 -1.29
N ASN A 36 7.21 7.10 -1.54
CA ASN A 36 7.51 6.13 -2.59
C ASN A 36 7.36 6.72 -3.99
N ALA A 37 6.51 7.72 -4.16
CA ALA A 37 6.31 8.41 -5.44
C ALA A 37 7.29 9.57 -5.67
N LYS A 38 8.16 9.84 -4.69
CA LYS A 38 9.16 10.92 -4.76
C LYS A 38 8.53 12.29 -5.06
N LEU A 39 7.47 12.59 -4.33
CA LEU A 39 6.74 13.86 -4.46
C LEU A 39 7.29 14.96 -3.55
N LEU A 40 8.04 14.60 -2.52
CA LEU A 40 8.54 15.52 -1.51
C LEU A 40 10.04 15.74 -1.68
N SER A 41 10.51 16.95 -1.34
CA SER A 41 11.94 17.18 -1.18
C SER A 41 12.43 16.47 0.09
N ALA A 42 13.74 16.22 0.15
CA ALA A 42 14.34 15.58 1.32
C ALA A 42 14.09 16.40 2.61
N GLY A 43 14.19 17.72 2.51
CA GLY A 43 13.92 18.61 3.64
C GLY A 43 12.48 18.57 4.11
N THR A 44 11.53 18.57 3.18
CA THR A 44 10.11 18.47 3.50
C THR A 44 9.79 17.13 4.14
N GLU A 45 10.35 16.05 3.61
CA GLU A 45 10.14 14.71 4.16
C GLU A 45 10.66 14.63 5.60
N GLN A 46 11.85 15.15 5.88
CA GLN A 46 12.42 15.16 7.22
C GLN A 46 11.58 15.98 8.18
N THR A 47 11.16 17.17 7.76
CA THR A 47 10.33 18.06 8.59
C THR A 47 9.01 17.40 8.93
N LEU A 48 8.34 16.85 7.94
CA LEU A 48 7.05 16.19 8.15
C LEU A 48 7.19 14.96 9.04
N ASN A 49 8.23 14.16 8.82
CA ASN A 49 8.50 12.97 9.62
C ASN A 49 8.69 13.34 11.10
N ARG A 50 9.41 14.44 11.35
CA ARG A 50 9.65 14.95 12.69
C ARG A 50 8.37 15.46 13.35
N GLN A 51 7.54 16.19 12.58
CA GLN A 51 6.26 16.68 13.09
C GLN A 51 5.32 15.53 13.46
N LEU A 52 5.27 14.50 12.63
CA LEU A 52 4.44 13.33 12.92
C LEU A 52 4.94 12.54 14.11
N ALA A 53 6.26 12.43 14.27
CA ALA A 53 6.85 11.80 15.45
C ALA A 53 6.50 12.55 16.73
N THR A 54 6.59 13.87 16.70
CA THR A 54 6.23 14.71 17.84
C THR A 54 4.75 14.57 18.19
N GLN A 55 3.89 14.58 17.18
CA GLN A 55 2.45 14.41 17.37
C GLN A 55 2.14 13.06 18.01
N GLU A 56 2.78 12.00 17.56
CA GLU A 56 2.60 10.67 18.13
C GLU A 56 3.03 10.60 19.58
N GLN A 57 4.16 11.24 19.93
CA GLN A 57 4.63 11.31 21.31
C GLN A 57 3.66 12.05 22.22
N ARG A 58 3.03 13.11 21.71
CA ARG A 58 2.13 13.95 22.49
C ARG A 58 0.74 13.34 22.65
N THR A 59 0.23 12.66 21.64
CA THR A 59 -1.15 12.18 21.62
C THR A 59 -1.28 10.67 21.73
N GLY A 60 -0.21 9.93 21.44
CA GLY A 60 -0.26 8.47 21.33
C GLY A 60 -0.85 7.99 20.02
N ASN A 61 -1.30 8.90 19.15
CA ASN A 61 -1.91 8.52 17.86
C ASN A 61 -0.85 8.44 16.77
N GLN A 62 -0.82 7.34 16.05
CA GLN A 62 0.13 7.11 14.97
C GLN A 62 -0.49 7.54 13.63
N LEU A 63 0.13 8.50 12.96
CA LEU A 63 -0.23 8.89 11.61
C LEU A 63 0.95 8.64 10.70
N VAL A 64 0.71 7.91 9.61
CA VAL A 64 1.71 7.61 8.59
C VAL A 64 1.22 8.16 7.25
N VAL A 65 2.12 8.83 6.54
CA VAL A 65 1.86 9.37 5.21
C VAL A 65 2.63 8.53 4.20
N VAL A 66 1.93 8.04 3.18
CA VAL A 66 2.56 7.30 2.09
C VAL A 66 2.16 7.90 0.75
N THR A 67 3.15 8.12 -0.10
CA THR A 67 2.91 8.45 -1.50
C THR A 67 3.23 7.23 -2.35
N LEU A 68 2.39 6.97 -3.34
CA LEU A 68 2.51 5.81 -4.21
C LEU A 68 2.55 6.25 -5.67
N PRO A 69 3.43 5.66 -6.49
CA PRO A 69 3.42 5.96 -7.93
C PRO A 69 2.09 5.60 -8.57
N ASP A 70 1.50 4.49 -8.16
CA ASP A 70 0.19 4.03 -8.61
C ASP A 70 -0.42 3.07 -7.58
N LEU A 71 -1.67 2.71 -7.79
CA LEU A 71 -2.40 1.79 -6.91
C LEU A 71 -2.40 0.34 -7.42
N GLN A 72 -1.64 0.05 -8.48
CA GLN A 72 -1.52 -1.30 -9.04
C GLN A 72 -2.88 -1.90 -9.45
N GLY A 73 -3.81 -1.05 -9.90
CA GLY A 73 -5.15 -1.48 -10.31
C GLY A 73 -6.15 -1.64 -9.18
N TYR A 74 -5.73 -1.43 -7.94
CA TYR A 74 -6.63 -1.53 -6.80
C TYR A 74 -7.36 -0.22 -6.54
N ASP A 75 -8.54 -0.32 -5.93
CA ASP A 75 -9.21 0.84 -5.36
C ASP A 75 -8.40 1.39 -4.19
N ILE A 76 -8.39 2.72 -4.03
CA ILE A 76 -7.56 3.35 -2.98
C ILE A 76 -7.99 2.92 -1.57
N ALA A 77 -9.27 2.72 -1.33
CA ALA A 77 -9.76 2.25 -0.04
C ALA A 77 -9.30 0.83 0.25
N ASP A 78 -9.37 -0.04 -0.75
CA ASP A 78 -8.96 -1.44 -0.62
C ASP A 78 -7.44 -1.55 -0.44
N TYR A 79 -6.67 -0.84 -1.27
CA TYR A 79 -5.22 -0.83 -1.13
C TYR A 79 -4.81 -0.31 0.25
N GLY A 80 -5.42 0.78 0.68
CA GLY A 80 -5.10 1.39 1.97
C GLY A 80 -5.42 0.49 3.16
N TYR A 81 -6.53 -0.21 3.10
CA TYR A 81 -6.89 -1.18 4.13
C TYR A 81 -5.85 -2.29 4.24
N GLN A 82 -5.46 -2.86 3.10
CA GLN A 82 -4.45 -3.93 3.07
C GLN A 82 -3.08 -3.42 3.53
N LEU A 83 -2.69 -2.23 3.09
CA LEU A 83 -1.41 -1.63 3.48
C LEU A 83 -1.36 -1.36 4.98
N GLY A 84 -2.41 -0.78 5.54
CA GLY A 84 -2.49 -0.51 6.97
C GLY A 84 -2.37 -1.77 7.80
N ARG A 85 -2.98 -2.83 7.38
CA ARG A 85 -2.86 -4.14 8.04
C ARG A 85 -1.47 -4.73 7.88
N HIS A 86 -0.90 -4.63 6.69
CA HIS A 86 0.44 -5.13 6.41
C HIS A 86 1.49 -4.44 7.30
N TRP A 87 1.36 -3.15 7.49
CA TRP A 87 2.26 -2.37 8.32
C TRP A 87 1.93 -2.44 9.81
N GLY A 88 0.75 -2.89 10.19
CA GLY A 88 0.33 -2.94 11.58
C GLY A 88 0.20 -1.57 12.22
N ILE A 89 -0.36 -0.60 11.49
CA ILE A 89 -0.46 0.78 11.96
C ILE A 89 -1.47 0.88 13.11
N GLY A 90 -1.07 1.61 14.16
CA GLY A 90 -1.85 1.79 15.37
C GLY A 90 -1.65 0.67 16.37
N GLN A 91 -2.07 0.91 17.59
CA GLN A 91 -2.03 -0.10 18.63
C GLN A 91 -3.26 -0.99 18.55
N LYS A 92 -3.04 -2.29 18.70
CA LYS A 92 -4.05 -3.32 18.49
C LYS A 92 -5.35 -3.08 19.26
N ASP A 93 -5.24 -2.58 20.49
CA ASP A 93 -6.38 -2.41 21.40
C ASP A 93 -6.95 -0.99 21.41
N LYS A 94 -6.27 -0.02 20.83
CA LYS A 94 -6.64 1.39 20.93
C LYS A 94 -7.16 1.99 19.63
N ASN A 95 -7.00 1.30 18.52
CA ASN A 95 -7.43 1.76 17.20
C ASN A 95 -7.01 3.21 16.93
N ASN A 96 -5.76 3.54 17.27
CA ASN A 96 -5.22 4.89 17.28
C ASN A 96 -4.26 5.16 16.12
N GLY A 97 -4.42 4.46 15.02
CA GLY A 97 -3.60 4.63 13.83
C GLY A 97 -4.40 5.21 12.68
N ALA A 98 -3.75 6.03 11.85
CA ALA A 98 -4.32 6.56 10.62
C ALA A 98 -3.26 6.53 9.53
N LEU A 99 -3.70 6.32 8.30
CA LEU A 99 -2.86 6.24 7.13
C LEU A 99 -3.38 7.20 6.08
N LEU A 100 -2.55 8.19 5.70
CA LEU A 100 -2.85 9.09 4.59
C LEU A 100 -2.15 8.57 3.35
N ILE A 101 -2.93 8.25 2.31
CA ILE A 101 -2.44 7.70 1.07
C ILE A 101 -2.59 8.73 -0.04
N ILE A 102 -1.53 8.96 -0.78
CA ILE A 102 -1.53 9.82 -1.96
C ILE A 102 -1.09 8.98 -3.15
N ALA A 103 -1.99 8.76 -4.10
CA ALA A 103 -1.74 8.00 -5.31
C ALA A 103 -1.50 8.96 -6.47
N LYS A 104 -0.27 9.00 -6.99
CA LYS A 104 0.15 9.97 -8.00
C LYS A 104 -0.55 9.74 -9.32
N GLN A 105 -0.54 8.54 -9.85
CA GLN A 105 -1.09 8.25 -11.18
C GLN A 105 -2.59 8.47 -11.21
N GLU A 106 -3.29 8.00 -10.18
CA GLU A 106 -4.75 8.10 -10.09
C GLU A 106 -5.22 9.48 -9.63
N LYS A 107 -4.30 10.31 -9.13
CA LYS A 107 -4.60 11.65 -8.57
C LYS A 107 -5.66 11.58 -7.48
N LYS A 108 -5.49 10.62 -6.58
CA LYS A 108 -6.40 10.37 -5.46
C LYS A 108 -5.67 10.45 -4.14
N MET A 109 -6.42 10.81 -3.11
CA MET A 109 -5.93 10.89 -1.73
C MET A 109 -7.01 10.36 -0.81
N ARG A 110 -6.60 9.65 0.25
CA ARG A 110 -7.53 9.08 1.22
C ARG A 110 -6.85 8.93 2.59
N ILE A 111 -7.63 9.14 3.63
CA ILE A 111 -7.26 8.85 5.02
C ILE A 111 -8.03 7.63 5.50
#